data_70b12af564aff6e30b2d5fbce11abba6
#
_entry.id   70b12af564aff6e30b2d5fbce11abba6
#
_cell.length_a   1.000
_cell.length_b   1.000
_cell.length_c   1.000
_cell.angle_alpha   90.00
_cell.angle_beta   90.00
_cell.angle_gamma   90.00
#
_symmetry.space_group_name_H-M   'P 1'
#
loop_
_entity.id
_entity.type
_entity.pdbx_description
1 polymer ?
#
loop_
_entity_poly.entity_id
_entity_poly.type
_entity_poly.pdbx_seq_one_letter_code
_entity_poly.pdbx_strand_id
1 'polypeptide(L)'
;MRKEDIKYTFLGMDSSDALKAYAFSKISKREDLMMKALNIEVAFKEQKASKGVKDDFRIDISVELPETPVRVTERGEDMYANIDKAVDTLVRRLNRYFEMKEHWGGTKAWEVMDVEEVKEEMVDDYTDYVPQIAKRKKIQDMSPLEEGEAIERLEMLGYDSYLFRNKKTDKISLLYKRKDGSYGIVEPS
;
A
#
# COMPACT_ATOMS: atom_id res chain seq x y z
N MET A 1 17.52 -12.85 5.29
CA MET A 1 17.24 -11.84 4.26
C MET A 1 18.50 -11.08 3.87
N ARG A 2 18.82 -10.92 2.59
CA ARG A 2 19.99 -10.17 2.09
C ARG A 2 19.53 -8.79 1.64
N LYS A 3 20.46 -7.81 1.59
CA LYS A 3 20.15 -6.47 1.06
C LYS A 3 19.66 -6.49 -0.41
N GLU A 4 20.05 -7.49 -1.16
CA GLU A 4 19.70 -7.71 -2.55
C GLU A 4 18.27 -8.20 -2.75
N ASP A 5 17.64 -8.70 -1.68
CA ASP A 5 16.26 -9.18 -1.69
C ASP A 5 15.24 -8.03 -1.64
N ILE A 6 15.70 -6.78 -1.45
CA ILE A 6 14.86 -5.58 -1.41
C ILE A 6 15.20 -4.69 -2.60
N LYS A 7 14.21 -4.37 -3.40
CA LYS A 7 14.33 -3.40 -4.49
C LYS A 7 14.15 -1.97 -3.96
N TYR A 8 15.14 -1.11 -4.21
CA TYR A 8 15.12 0.28 -3.80
C TYR A 8 14.93 1.20 -5.00
N THR A 9 14.02 2.16 -4.89
CA THR A 9 13.76 3.20 -5.89
C THR A 9 13.87 4.58 -5.25
N PHE A 10 14.48 5.53 -5.96
CA PHE A 10 14.63 6.93 -5.52
C PHE A 10 13.98 7.84 -6.55
N LEU A 11 13.10 8.72 -6.12
CA LEU A 11 12.36 9.66 -6.97
C LEU A 11 12.50 11.09 -6.41
N GLY A 12 12.97 12.00 -7.24
CA GLY A 12 13.19 13.39 -6.86
C GLY A 12 14.41 13.62 -5.96
N MET A 13 15.18 12.58 -5.66
CA MET A 13 16.39 12.61 -4.82
C MET A 13 17.45 11.65 -5.34
N ASP A 14 18.70 11.90 -4.98
CA ASP A 14 19.82 11.01 -5.33
C ASP A 14 19.78 9.71 -4.51
N SER A 15 20.32 8.64 -5.11
CA SER A 15 20.43 7.35 -4.41
C SER A 15 21.32 7.48 -3.16
N SER A 16 20.78 7.08 -2.01
CA SER A 16 21.49 7.13 -0.72
C SER A 16 21.68 5.74 -0.14
N ASP A 17 22.94 5.30 -0.03
CA ASP A 17 23.27 4.03 0.59
C ASP A 17 23.02 4.03 2.10
N ALA A 18 23.04 5.21 2.74
CA ALA A 18 22.70 5.38 4.15
C ALA A 18 21.20 5.08 4.38
N LEU A 19 20.30 5.59 3.53
CA LEU A 19 18.86 5.31 3.59
C LEU A 19 18.56 3.84 3.31
N LYS A 20 19.21 3.23 2.30
CA LYS A 20 19.08 1.78 2.03
C LYS A 20 19.52 0.95 3.23
N ALA A 21 20.69 1.27 3.82
CA ALA A 21 21.21 0.54 4.98
C ALA A 21 20.30 0.70 6.20
N TYR A 22 19.77 1.90 6.42
CA TYR A 22 18.86 2.16 7.53
C TYR A 22 17.55 1.40 7.38
N ALA A 23 16.89 1.52 6.22
CA ALA A 23 15.65 0.79 5.93
C ALA A 23 15.87 -0.73 6.05
N PHE A 24 16.97 -1.26 5.47
CA PHE A 24 17.33 -2.66 5.61
C PHE A 24 17.48 -3.08 7.08
N SER A 25 18.18 -2.29 7.90
CA SER A 25 18.40 -2.61 9.31
C SER A 25 17.10 -2.68 10.11
N LYS A 26 16.09 -1.89 9.73
CA LYS A 26 14.77 -1.90 10.39
C LYS A 26 13.91 -3.07 9.91
N ILE A 27 13.85 -3.31 8.60
CA ILE A 27 13.07 -4.40 8.01
C ILE A 27 13.64 -5.77 8.41
N SER A 28 14.97 -5.93 8.41
CA SER A 28 15.63 -7.21 8.73
C SER A 28 15.44 -7.66 10.19
N LYS A 29 15.11 -6.75 11.10
CA LYS A 29 14.76 -7.13 12.49
C LYS A 29 13.49 -7.98 12.56
N ARG A 30 12.67 -7.97 11.53
CA ARG A 30 11.43 -8.76 11.45
C ARG A 30 11.48 -9.69 10.23
N GLU A 31 12.63 -10.35 10.08
CA GLU A 31 12.85 -11.35 9.03
C GLU A 31 11.82 -12.47 9.07
N ASP A 32 11.35 -12.85 10.27
CA ASP A 32 10.28 -13.82 10.49
C ASP A 32 9.02 -13.52 9.67
N LEU A 33 8.61 -12.26 9.60
CA LEU A 33 7.44 -11.83 8.83
C LEU A 33 7.73 -11.70 7.34
N MET A 34 8.98 -11.40 6.98
CA MET A 34 9.39 -11.18 5.58
C MET A 34 9.72 -12.47 4.84
N MET A 35 9.92 -13.60 5.54
CA MET A 35 10.27 -14.88 4.91
C MET A 35 9.21 -15.41 3.93
N LYS A 36 7.95 -14.97 4.07
CA LYS A 36 6.84 -15.35 3.19
C LYS A 36 6.61 -14.35 2.04
N ALA A 37 7.38 -13.27 2.00
CA ALA A 37 7.28 -12.28 0.94
C ALA A 37 7.88 -12.81 -0.38
N LEU A 38 7.17 -12.59 -1.47
CA LEU A 38 7.65 -12.89 -2.83
C LEU A 38 8.56 -11.76 -3.33
N ASN A 39 8.24 -10.52 -2.99
CA ASN A 39 8.98 -9.34 -3.38
C ASN A 39 8.84 -8.25 -2.31
N ILE A 40 9.90 -7.44 -2.11
CA ILE A 40 9.89 -6.29 -1.20
C ILE A 40 10.45 -5.10 -1.96
N GLU A 41 9.65 -4.05 -2.06
CA GLU A 41 10.04 -2.80 -2.71
C GLU A 41 9.95 -1.63 -1.73
N VAL A 42 10.97 -0.77 -1.75
CA VAL A 42 11.03 0.44 -0.94
C VAL A 42 11.33 1.61 -1.86
N ALA A 43 10.39 2.54 -1.96
CA ALA A 43 10.56 3.76 -2.76
C ALA A 43 10.69 4.97 -1.84
N PHE A 44 11.76 5.72 -2.02
CA PHE A 44 12.02 7.01 -1.36
C PHE A 44 11.68 8.13 -2.34
N LYS A 45 10.89 9.08 -1.90
CA LYS A 45 10.45 10.22 -2.71
C LYS A 45 10.73 11.52 -1.97
N GLU A 46 11.33 12.48 -2.67
CA GLU A 46 11.48 13.85 -2.20
C GLU A 46 10.67 14.76 -3.11
N GLN A 47 9.78 15.53 -2.53
CA GLN A 47 9.07 16.57 -3.23
C GLN A 47 9.63 17.93 -2.79
N LYS A 48 10.49 18.53 -3.63
CA LYS A 48 11.05 19.84 -3.35
C LYS A 48 9.97 20.89 -3.32
N ALA A 49 9.96 21.68 -2.28
CA ALA A 49 8.97 22.71 -2.07
C ALA A 49 9.09 23.85 -3.08
N SER A 50 7.97 24.27 -3.64
CA SER A 50 7.81 25.57 -4.27
C SER A 50 7.75 26.66 -3.21
N LYS A 51 8.52 27.75 -3.36
CA LYS A 51 8.56 28.96 -2.52
C LYS A 51 7.72 28.94 -1.24
N GLY A 52 8.35 28.62 -0.11
CA GLY A 52 7.75 28.82 1.22
C GLY A 52 7.12 27.58 1.87
N VAL A 53 7.17 26.42 1.28
CA VAL A 53 6.78 25.13 1.86
C VAL A 53 8.05 24.34 2.20
N LYS A 54 8.08 23.61 3.31
CA LYS A 54 9.22 22.76 3.69
C LYS A 54 9.32 21.55 2.77
N ASP A 55 10.54 21.03 2.58
CA ASP A 55 10.78 19.78 1.88
C ASP A 55 9.93 18.66 2.51
N ASP A 56 9.35 17.84 1.66
CA ASP A 56 8.44 16.79 2.05
C ASP A 56 8.95 15.46 1.54
N PHE A 57 9.24 14.59 2.48
CA PHE A 57 9.75 13.26 2.21
C PHE A 57 8.64 12.22 2.35
N ARG A 58 8.60 11.32 1.39
CA ARG A 58 7.66 10.20 1.40
C ARG A 58 8.40 8.89 1.24
N ILE A 59 8.01 7.89 2.00
CA ILE A 59 8.43 6.51 1.80
C ILE A 59 7.21 5.64 1.46
N ASP A 60 7.36 4.81 0.45
CA ASP A 60 6.40 3.77 0.10
C ASP A 60 7.08 2.41 0.26
N ILE A 61 6.52 1.53 1.09
CA ILE A 61 6.97 0.14 1.23
C ILE A 61 5.87 -0.78 0.71
N SER A 62 6.22 -1.65 -0.22
CA SER A 62 5.33 -2.69 -0.75
C SER A 62 5.94 -4.06 -0.50
N VAL A 63 5.19 -4.92 0.15
CA VAL A 63 5.54 -6.33 0.38
C VAL A 63 4.53 -7.18 -0.35
N GLU A 64 4.98 -7.91 -1.34
CA GLU A 64 4.16 -8.84 -2.12
C GLU A 64 4.09 -10.18 -1.41
N LEU A 65 2.90 -10.58 -1.00
CA LEU A 65 2.61 -11.88 -0.42
C LEU A 65 1.86 -12.74 -1.45
N PRO A 66 1.84 -14.07 -1.30
CA PRO A 66 1.20 -14.96 -2.27
C PRO A 66 -0.27 -14.66 -2.58
N GLU A 67 -0.98 -14.03 -1.66
CA GLU A 67 -2.42 -13.80 -1.76
C GLU A 67 -2.78 -12.33 -1.91
N THR A 68 -2.00 -11.41 -1.33
CA THR A 68 -2.29 -9.98 -1.39
C THR A 68 -1.03 -9.16 -1.11
N PRO A 69 -0.82 -8.02 -1.79
CA PRO A 69 0.24 -7.10 -1.43
C PRO A 69 -0.12 -6.30 -0.17
N VAL A 70 0.86 -6.11 0.70
CA VAL A 70 0.77 -5.18 1.84
C VAL A 70 1.54 -3.93 1.49
N ARG A 71 0.87 -2.78 1.52
CA ARG A 71 1.47 -1.48 1.18
C ARG A 71 1.38 -0.53 2.36
N VAL A 72 2.45 0.25 2.54
CA VAL A 72 2.54 1.31 3.55
C VAL A 72 3.12 2.54 2.91
N THR A 73 2.51 3.68 3.17
CA THR A 73 2.99 4.99 2.76
C THR A 73 3.06 5.88 3.98
N GLU A 74 4.22 6.49 4.21
CA GLU A 74 4.42 7.50 5.26
C GLU A 74 5.05 8.76 4.66
N ARG A 75 4.68 9.91 5.22
CA ARG A 75 5.08 11.22 4.74
C ARG A 75 5.42 12.14 5.90
N GLY A 76 6.47 12.97 5.74
CA GLY A 76 6.88 13.92 6.76
C GLY A 76 8.19 14.62 6.41
N GLU A 77 8.65 15.49 7.30
CA GLU A 77 9.83 16.34 7.12
C GLU A 77 11.17 15.58 7.31
N ASP A 78 11.15 14.36 7.88
CA ASP A 78 12.35 13.55 8.15
C ASP A 78 12.18 12.14 7.57
N MET A 79 13.03 11.78 6.61
CA MET A 79 13.00 10.48 5.96
C MET A 79 13.28 9.33 6.92
N TYR A 80 14.18 9.49 7.90
CA TYR A 80 14.48 8.44 8.87
C TYR A 80 13.30 8.18 9.80
N ALA A 81 12.64 9.21 10.28
CA ALA A 81 11.41 9.10 11.05
C ALA A 81 10.27 8.46 10.24
N ASN A 82 10.18 8.77 8.95
CA ASN A 82 9.21 8.16 8.05
C ASN A 82 9.50 6.67 7.84
N ILE A 83 10.77 6.26 7.72
CA ILE A 83 11.17 4.84 7.66
C ILE A 83 10.71 4.10 8.92
N ASP A 84 10.96 4.65 10.10
CA ASP A 84 10.57 4.01 11.36
C ASP A 84 9.05 3.79 11.44
N LYS A 85 8.27 4.83 11.18
CA LYS A 85 6.80 4.76 11.16
C LYS A 85 6.28 3.78 10.10
N ALA A 86 6.88 3.79 8.92
CA ALA A 86 6.48 2.90 7.83
C ALA A 86 6.73 1.44 8.20
N VAL A 87 7.88 1.12 8.78
CA VAL A 87 8.22 -0.25 9.23
C VAL A 87 7.30 -0.69 10.36
N ASP A 88 7.01 0.16 11.35
CA ASP A 88 6.09 -0.18 12.45
C ASP A 88 4.67 -0.45 11.93
N THR A 89 4.21 0.36 10.98
CA THR A 89 2.91 0.16 10.31
C THR A 89 2.89 -1.13 9.48
N LEU A 90 3.99 -1.40 8.75
CA LEU A 90 4.15 -2.63 7.97
C LEU A 90 4.08 -3.88 8.85
N VAL A 91 4.84 -3.90 9.95
CA VAL A 91 4.84 -5.01 10.91
C VAL A 91 3.45 -5.27 11.46
N ARG A 92 2.72 -4.23 11.83
CA ARG A 92 1.34 -4.33 12.33
C ARG A 92 0.40 -4.95 11.29
N ARG A 93 0.49 -4.51 10.01
CA ARG A 93 -0.31 -5.04 8.90
C ARG A 93 0.02 -6.49 8.58
N LEU A 94 1.32 -6.85 8.59
CA LEU A 94 1.75 -8.22 8.36
C LEU A 94 1.29 -9.18 9.47
N ASN A 95 1.44 -8.79 10.74
CA ASN A 95 0.94 -9.59 11.86
C ASN A 95 -0.56 -9.85 11.71
N ARG A 96 -1.35 -8.80 11.46
CA ARG A 96 -2.80 -8.94 11.24
C ARG A 96 -3.12 -9.86 10.06
N TYR A 97 -2.39 -9.75 8.95
CA TYR A 97 -2.57 -10.64 7.80
C TYR A 97 -2.34 -12.12 8.19
N PHE A 98 -1.27 -12.42 8.93
CA PHE A 98 -0.98 -13.81 9.33
C PHE A 98 -1.95 -14.34 10.37
N GLU A 99 -2.38 -13.53 11.34
CA GLU A 99 -3.42 -13.89 12.31
C GLU A 99 -4.75 -14.23 11.63
N MET A 100 -5.16 -13.44 10.64
CA MET A 100 -6.36 -13.69 9.86
C MET A 100 -6.27 -14.97 9.06
N LYS A 101 -5.12 -15.24 8.45
CA LYS A 101 -4.91 -16.46 7.67
C LYS A 101 -5.01 -17.73 8.53
N GLU A 102 -4.61 -17.66 9.79
CA GLU A 102 -4.78 -18.77 10.73
C GLU A 102 -6.24 -19.01 11.11
N HIS A 103 -7.05 -17.94 11.21
CA HIS A 103 -8.47 -18.03 11.57
C HIS A 103 -9.37 -18.47 10.39
N TRP A 104 -8.98 -18.19 9.16
CA TRP A 104 -9.79 -18.49 7.97
C TRP A 104 -9.35 -19.76 7.24
N GLY A 105 -8.95 -20.77 8.00
CA GLY A 105 -8.52 -22.09 7.54
C GLY A 105 -9.17 -22.57 6.25
N GLY A 106 -8.50 -22.36 5.12
CA GLY A 106 -8.66 -23.23 3.95
C GLY A 106 -9.64 -22.82 2.87
N THR A 107 -10.28 -21.65 2.88
CA THR A 107 -11.09 -21.21 1.74
C THR A 107 -10.28 -20.31 0.81
N LYS A 108 -10.01 -20.81 -0.39
CA LYS A 108 -9.32 -20.09 -1.49
C LYS A 108 -10.15 -18.90 -1.98
N ALA A 109 -10.15 -17.78 -1.27
CA ALA A 109 -10.87 -16.57 -1.66
C ALA A 109 -9.93 -15.42 -2.11
N TRP A 110 -8.70 -15.72 -2.52
CA TRP A 110 -7.70 -14.72 -2.83
C TRP A 110 -7.13 -14.91 -4.24
N GLU A 111 -7.99 -15.13 -5.22
CA GLU A 111 -7.51 -15.02 -6.59
C GLU A 111 -7.08 -13.57 -6.86
N VAL A 112 -5.82 -13.48 -7.15
CA VAL A 112 -4.97 -12.31 -7.32
C VAL A 112 -5.63 -11.31 -8.25
N MET A 113 -5.86 -10.10 -7.77
CA MET A 113 -5.93 -8.95 -8.65
C MET A 113 -4.52 -8.72 -9.18
N ASP A 114 -4.24 -9.13 -10.40
CA ASP A 114 -3.07 -8.69 -11.15
C ASP A 114 -3.09 -7.17 -11.24
N VAL A 115 -2.29 -6.54 -10.40
CA VAL A 115 -2.02 -5.11 -10.50
C VAL A 115 -0.88 -4.96 -11.49
N GLU A 116 -1.20 -4.86 -12.77
CA GLU A 116 -0.23 -4.34 -13.73
C GLU A 116 0.15 -2.92 -13.32
N GLU A 117 1.38 -2.77 -12.81
CA GLU A 117 1.98 -1.46 -12.60
C GLU A 117 2.23 -0.78 -13.94
N VAL A 118 1.33 0.12 -14.29
CA VAL A 118 1.63 1.10 -15.33
C VAL A 118 2.58 2.12 -14.72
N LYS A 119 3.82 2.19 -15.23
CA LYS A 119 4.81 3.22 -14.88
C LYS A 119 4.16 4.60 -15.03
N GLU A 120 4.15 5.36 -13.94
CA GLU A 120 3.81 6.78 -13.99
C GLU A 120 4.92 7.51 -14.75
N GLU A 121 4.66 7.88 -15.99
CA GLU A 121 5.44 8.91 -16.66
C GLU A 121 5.08 10.25 -16.00
N MET A 122 6.08 10.91 -15.41
CA MET A 122 5.95 12.25 -14.87
C MET A 122 5.71 13.23 -16.02
N VAL A 123 4.51 13.75 -16.11
CA VAL A 123 4.24 14.94 -16.94
C VAL A 123 4.36 16.16 -16.03
N ASP A 124 5.48 16.85 -16.18
CA ASP A 124 5.71 18.18 -15.63
C ASP A 124 5.05 19.18 -16.58
N ASP A 125 3.84 19.63 -16.25
CA ASP A 125 3.37 20.90 -16.77
C ASP A 125 2.25 21.49 -15.89
N TYR A 126 2.57 22.64 -15.27
CA TYR A 126 1.67 23.49 -14.52
C TYR A 126 0.92 24.42 -15.49
N THR A 127 0.03 23.89 -16.30
CA THR A 127 -0.91 24.71 -17.05
C THR A 127 -2.32 24.14 -16.96
N ASP A 128 -3.20 24.92 -16.34
CA ASP A 128 -4.65 24.72 -16.22
C ASP A 128 -5.10 23.42 -15.54
N TYR A 129 -5.41 23.55 -14.22
CA TYR A 129 -5.99 22.48 -13.39
C TYR A 129 -7.36 22.05 -13.92
N VAL A 130 -7.35 21.26 -14.96
CA VAL A 130 -8.50 20.44 -15.36
C VAL A 130 -8.29 19.06 -14.74
N PRO A 131 -9.13 18.61 -13.79
CA PRO A 131 -9.00 17.29 -13.20
C PRO A 131 -9.08 16.22 -14.29
N GLN A 132 -7.97 15.54 -14.54
CA GLN A 132 -7.88 14.47 -15.53
C GLN A 132 -7.93 13.11 -14.85
N ILE A 133 -8.53 12.12 -15.52
CA ILE A 133 -8.47 10.73 -15.08
C ILE A 133 -7.11 10.19 -15.46
N ALA A 134 -6.16 10.27 -14.54
CA ALA A 134 -4.78 9.83 -14.76
C ALA A 134 -4.66 8.31 -14.95
N LYS A 135 -5.55 7.50 -14.34
CA LYS A 135 -5.46 6.04 -14.39
C LYS A 135 -6.85 5.40 -14.41
N ARG A 136 -7.01 4.38 -15.27
CA ARG A 136 -8.20 3.50 -15.29
C ARG A 136 -7.77 2.08 -14.95
N LYS A 137 -8.39 1.50 -13.92
CA LYS A 137 -8.19 0.08 -13.57
C LYS A 137 -9.44 -0.71 -13.98
N LYS A 138 -9.24 -1.86 -14.61
CA LYS A 138 -10.29 -2.84 -14.85
C LYS A 138 -10.15 -3.95 -13.82
N ILE A 139 -11.23 -4.28 -13.14
CA ILE A 139 -11.29 -5.41 -12.22
C ILE A 139 -11.88 -6.56 -13.03
N GLN A 140 -11.09 -7.60 -13.26
CA GLN A 140 -11.51 -8.73 -14.11
C GLN A 140 -12.33 -9.75 -13.35
N ASP A 141 -12.07 -9.94 -12.06
CA ASP A 141 -12.83 -10.83 -11.19
C ASP A 141 -13.11 -10.18 -9.84
N MET A 142 -14.35 -10.26 -9.39
CA MET A 142 -14.80 -9.79 -8.09
C MET A 142 -15.45 -10.96 -7.34
N SER A 143 -14.64 -11.79 -6.70
CA SER A 143 -15.17 -12.79 -5.78
C SER A 143 -15.98 -12.11 -4.69
N PRO A 144 -17.18 -12.66 -4.34
CA PRO A 144 -18.01 -12.08 -3.29
C PRO A 144 -17.30 -12.10 -1.94
N LEU A 145 -17.28 -10.96 -1.25
CA LEU A 145 -16.63 -10.78 0.06
C LEU A 145 -17.67 -10.44 1.13
N GLU A 146 -17.39 -10.83 2.35
CA GLU A 146 -18.09 -10.29 3.51
C GLU A 146 -17.60 -8.86 3.81
N GLU A 147 -18.45 -8.05 4.43
CA GLU A 147 -18.13 -6.66 4.76
C GLU A 147 -16.87 -6.52 5.64
N GLY A 148 -16.71 -7.46 6.61
CA GLY A 148 -15.51 -7.53 7.45
C GLY A 148 -14.25 -7.80 6.64
N GLU A 149 -14.31 -8.74 5.69
CA GLU A 149 -13.20 -9.06 4.79
C GLU A 149 -12.83 -7.87 3.90
N ALA A 150 -13.82 -7.13 3.42
CA ALA A 150 -13.58 -5.93 2.61
C ALA A 150 -12.90 -4.82 3.42
N ILE A 151 -13.28 -4.62 4.70
CA ILE A 151 -12.63 -3.67 5.61
C ILE A 151 -11.16 -4.03 5.80
N GLU A 152 -10.88 -5.30 6.04
CA GLU A 152 -9.51 -5.76 6.26
C GLU A 152 -8.62 -5.61 5.03
N ARG A 153 -9.16 -5.88 3.82
CA ARG A 153 -8.44 -5.62 2.56
C ARG A 153 -8.16 -4.14 2.36
N LEU A 154 -9.14 -3.27 2.62
CA LEU A 154 -8.97 -1.82 2.55
C LEU A 154 -7.83 -1.35 3.47
N GLU A 155 -7.81 -1.85 4.71
CA GLU A 155 -6.76 -1.51 5.69
C GLU A 155 -5.37 -2.05 5.29
N MET A 156 -5.29 -3.29 4.80
CA MET A 156 -4.03 -3.88 4.34
C MET A 156 -3.43 -3.14 3.15
N LEU A 157 -4.28 -2.77 2.19
CA LEU A 157 -3.87 -2.02 1.00
C LEU A 157 -3.57 -0.55 1.31
N GLY A 158 -4.02 -0.03 2.46
CA GLY A 158 -3.86 1.37 2.84
C GLY A 158 -4.66 2.32 1.97
N TYR A 159 -5.79 1.89 1.43
CA TYR A 159 -6.69 2.73 0.63
C TYR A 159 -7.73 3.39 1.52
N ASP A 160 -8.26 4.51 1.08
CA ASP A 160 -9.39 5.20 1.71
C ASP A 160 -10.74 4.67 1.22
N SER A 161 -10.75 3.94 0.10
CA SER A 161 -11.95 3.31 -0.46
C SER A 161 -11.61 2.01 -1.17
N TYR A 162 -12.56 1.06 -1.16
CA TYR A 162 -12.41 -0.26 -1.75
C TYR A 162 -13.72 -0.70 -2.42
N LEU A 163 -13.64 -1.03 -3.70
CA LEU A 163 -14.78 -1.56 -4.46
C LEU A 163 -14.77 -3.09 -4.36
N PHE A 164 -15.89 -3.68 -3.96
CA PHE A 164 -16.02 -5.13 -3.80
C PHE A 164 -17.43 -5.61 -4.16
N ARG A 165 -17.59 -6.90 -4.39
CA ARG A 165 -18.91 -7.54 -4.50
C ARG A 165 -19.34 -8.02 -3.12
N ASN A 166 -20.43 -7.48 -2.61
CA ASN A 166 -20.93 -7.86 -1.28
C ASN A 166 -21.59 -9.23 -1.33
N LYS A 167 -21.11 -10.17 -0.51
CA LYS A 167 -21.62 -11.54 -0.45
C LYS A 167 -23.07 -11.63 0.00
N LYS A 168 -23.54 -10.66 0.82
CA LYS A 168 -24.92 -10.65 1.33
C LYS A 168 -25.93 -10.15 0.30
N THR A 169 -25.56 -9.11 -0.44
CA THR A 169 -26.46 -8.42 -1.39
C THR A 169 -26.22 -8.82 -2.83
N ASP A 170 -25.10 -9.48 -3.12
CA ASP A 170 -24.57 -9.82 -4.44
C ASP A 170 -24.37 -8.59 -5.37
N LYS A 171 -24.37 -7.39 -4.77
CA LYS A 171 -24.16 -6.11 -5.47
C LYS A 171 -22.71 -5.65 -5.38
N ILE A 172 -22.31 -4.84 -6.35
CA ILE A 172 -21.04 -4.13 -6.30
C ILE A 172 -21.19 -2.96 -5.34
N SER A 173 -20.37 -2.97 -4.27
CA SER A 173 -20.43 -2.05 -3.15
C SER A 173 -19.12 -1.28 -3.03
N LEU A 174 -19.20 0.01 -2.72
CA LEU A 174 -18.04 0.85 -2.40
C LEU A 174 -17.93 1.00 -0.88
N LEU A 175 -16.89 0.41 -0.31
CA LEU A 175 -16.49 0.63 1.07
C LEU A 175 -15.59 1.87 1.15
N TYR A 176 -15.79 2.74 2.12
CA TYR A 176 -14.94 3.93 2.34
C TYR A 176 -14.71 4.21 3.83
N LYS A 177 -13.53 4.75 4.12
CA LYS A 177 -13.14 5.15 5.48
C LYS A 177 -13.69 6.54 5.78
N ARG A 178 -14.35 6.68 6.91
CA ARG A 178 -14.88 7.97 7.40
C ARG A 178 -13.85 8.70 8.25
N LYS A 179 -14.01 10.01 8.38
CA LYS A 179 -13.11 10.86 9.20
C LYS A 179 -13.13 10.51 10.69
N ASP A 180 -14.20 9.90 11.17
CA ASP A 180 -14.35 9.44 12.56
C ASP A 180 -13.69 8.06 12.82
N GLY A 181 -13.03 7.48 11.80
CA GLY A 181 -12.39 6.18 11.89
C GLY A 181 -13.34 4.99 11.67
N SER A 182 -14.63 5.22 11.49
CA SER A 182 -15.60 4.20 11.08
C SER A 182 -15.59 3.99 9.57
N TYR A 183 -16.40 3.04 9.09
CA TYR A 183 -16.53 2.72 7.66
C TYR A 183 -17.96 2.98 7.19
N GLY A 184 -18.09 3.34 5.92
CA GLY A 184 -19.38 3.46 5.24
C GLY A 184 -19.41 2.59 3.99
N ILE A 185 -20.59 2.08 3.64
CA ILE A 185 -20.82 1.33 2.41
C ILE A 185 -21.83 2.09 1.56
N VAL A 186 -21.56 2.17 0.25
CA VAL A 186 -22.47 2.70 -0.76
C VAL A 186 -22.79 1.57 -1.73
N GLU A 187 -24.07 1.28 -1.90
CA GLU A 187 -24.58 0.27 -2.79
C GLU A 187 -25.58 0.89 -3.80
N PRO A 188 -25.63 0.40 -5.05
CA PRO A 188 -26.69 0.81 -5.96
C PRO A 188 -28.03 0.24 -5.50
N SER A 189 -29.07 1.02 -5.63
CA SER A 189 -30.46 0.61 -5.33
C SER A 189 -30.95 -0.53 -6.22
#